data_e12b436780d8d294771cf7a45f3134dd
#
_entry.id   e12b436780d8d294771cf7a45f3134dd
#
_cell.length_a   1.000
_cell.length_b   1.000
_cell.length_c   1.000
_cell.angle_alpha   90.00
_cell.angle_beta   90.00
_cell.angle_gamma   90.00
#
_symmetry.space_group_name_H-M   'P 1'
#
loop_
_entity.id
_entity.type
_entity.pdbx_description
1 polymer ?
#
loop_
_entity_poly.entity_id
_entity_poly.type
_entity_poly.pdbx_seq_one_letter_code
_entity_poly.pdbx_strand_id
1 'polypeptide(L)'
;TLHFLILIGIREASIMNFVATIGKLVPILLFIAVMVTAFRWDTFTHDFWGEGTVSISSVLGQVKNTMLVTLWVFIGVEGAVVLSGRAKNSRDVGKATVVGLILVMSIYILISVLSMGAMTRQELSLLETPSMGHVLEHVVGPWGAFAINIGLVASLIGTLIGWFLLVSEISHVAGKDGVFPKAFTKTNKKQTPHIALWISNGVXFIASTSILLPYLLSALYQLKLVVTKELKRARLKNGMLALIASLYSVWLIYAAGLKNLLLVSIVYGIGLVVYMFARKEKGNRCFSGMERYVMVVIVVAAVISLYMLVTGNIKM
;
A
#
# COMPACT_ATOMS: atom_id res chain seq x y z
N THR A 1 11.37 15.50 -12.83
CA THR A 1 12.78 15.36 -12.38
C THR A 1 13.07 13.92 -11.95
N LEU A 2 12.39 13.38 -10.93
CA LEU A 2 12.61 12.01 -10.41
C LEU A 2 12.41 10.92 -11.48
N HIS A 3 11.45 11.11 -12.36
CA HIS A 3 11.18 10.19 -13.47
C HIS A 3 12.42 10.00 -14.37
N PHE A 4 13.10 11.10 -14.72
CA PHE A 4 14.33 11.05 -15.53
C PHE A 4 15.47 10.35 -14.82
N LEU A 5 15.51 10.47 -13.50
CA LEU A 5 16.52 9.81 -12.67
C LEU A 5 16.41 8.28 -12.78
N ILE A 6 15.20 7.74 -12.82
CA ILE A 6 14.99 6.29 -12.98
C ILE A 6 15.39 5.84 -14.39
N LEU A 7 15.19 6.69 -15.41
CA LEU A 7 15.64 6.39 -16.79
C LEU A 7 17.15 6.29 -16.91
N ILE A 8 17.91 6.92 -16.00
CA ILE A 8 19.39 6.80 -15.95
C ILE A 8 19.79 5.37 -15.58
N GLY A 9 19.02 4.70 -14.72
CA GLY A 9 19.25 3.30 -14.37
C GLY A 9 18.59 2.88 -13.07
N ILE A 10 18.14 1.64 -13.03
CA ILE A 10 17.50 1.05 -11.84
C ILE A 10 18.47 0.99 -10.66
N ARG A 11 19.75 0.69 -10.94
CA ARG A 11 20.80 0.61 -9.89
C ARG A 11 20.99 1.96 -9.21
N GLU A 12 21.12 3.02 -9.99
CA GLU A 12 21.30 4.40 -9.50
C GLU A 12 20.08 4.85 -8.70
N ALA A 13 18.89 4.60 -9.22
CA ALA A 13 17.63 4.89 -8.52
C ALA A 13 17.52 4.12 -7.19
N SER A 14 17.95 2.85 -7.17
CA SER A 14 17.94 2.02 -5.96
C SER A 14 18.92 2.53 -4.91
N ILE A 15 20.11 2.98 -5.31
CA ILE A 15 21.09 3.59 -4.38
C ILE A 15 20.50 4.86 -3.78
N MET A 16 19.91 5.72 -4.59
CA MET A 16 19.28 6.95 -4.10
C MET A 16 18.12 6.65 -3.15
N ASN A 17 17.30 5.65 -3.46
CA ASN A 17 16.24 5.21 -2.57
C ASN A 17 16.79 4.70 -1.23
N PHE A 18 17.90 3.97 -1.25
CA PHE A 18 18.59 3.49 -0.04
C PHE A 18 19.08 4.68 0.81
N VAL A 19 19.77 5.66 0.19
CA VAL A 19 20.25 6.87 0.88
C VAL A 19 19.07 7.64 1.49
N ALA A 20 17.98 7.83 0.73
CA ALA A 20 16.77 8.49 1.21
C ALA A 20 16.13 7.71 2.37
N THR A 21 16.20 6.37 2.34
CA THR A 21 15.67 5.53 3.43
C THR A 21 16.46 5.74 4.72
N ILE A 22 17.79 5.79 4.63
CA ILE A 22 18.62 6.12 5.80
C ILE A 22 18.27 7.53 6.31
N GLY A 23 18.20 8.49 5.37
CA GLY A 23 17.86 9.90 5.70
C GLY A 23 16.53 10.07 6.42
N LYS A 24 15.50 9.30 6.03
CA LYS A 24 14.20 9.39 6.70
C LYS A 24 14.15 8.71 8.06
N LEU A 25 15.03 7.70 8.29
CA LEU A 25 15.07 7.02 9.59
C LEU A 25 15.66 7.91 10.69
N VAL A 26 16.58 8.83 10.36
CA VAL A 26 17.23 9.70 11.35
C VAL A 26 16.19 10.57 12.11
N PRO A 27 15.32 11.36 11.46
CA PRO A 27 14.32 12.13 12.19
C PRO A 27 13.27 11.25 12.89
N ILE A 28 12.96 10.08 12.36
CA ILE A 28 12.05 9.11 13.02
C ILE A 28 12.66 8.62 14.33
N LEU A 29 13.94 8.21 14.31
CA LEU A 29 14.64 7.73 15.50
C LEU A 29 14.84 8.87 16.52
N LEU A 30 15.13 10.09 16.04
CA LEU A 30 15.18 11.30 16.89
C LEU A 30 13.83 11.51 17.58
N PHE A 31 12.73 11.45 16.82
CA PHE A 31 11.38 11.57 17.37
C PHE A 31 11.15 10.53 18.49
N ILE A 32 11.41 9.26 18.20
CA ILE A 32 11.22 8.18 19.17
C ILE A 32 12.06 8.46 20.44
N ALA A 33 13.35 8.81 20.28
CA ALA A 33 14.27 9.04 21.40
C ALA A 33 13.75 10.18 22.29
N VAL A 34 13.34 11.30 21.69
CA VAL A 34 12.80 12.45 22.43
C VAL A 34 11.48 12.08 23.12
N MET A 35 10.57 11.42 22.39
CA MET A 35 9.25 11.08 22.91
C MET A 35 9.30 10.08 24.06
N VAL A 36 10.30 9.17 24.10
CA VAL A 36 10.52 8.27 25.24
C VAL A 36 10.78 9.09 26.52
N THR A 37 11.55 10.19 26.42
CA THR A 37 11.83 11.06 27.59
C THR A 37 10.64 11.93 27.99
N ALA A 38 9.77 12.24 27.03
CA ALA A 38 8.60 13.11 27.24
C ALA A 38 7.33 12.32 27.62
N PHE A 39 7.37 11.00 27.59
CA PHE A 39 6.23 10.13 27.84
C PHE A 39 5.73 10.28 29.28
N ARG A 40 4.43 10.58 29.42
CA ARG A 40 3.76 10.71 30.72
C ARG A 40 2.64 9.67 30.80
N TRP A 41 2.73 8.82 31.77
CA TRP A 41 1.76 7.75 31.98
C TRP A 41 0.35 8.32 32.24
N ASP A 42 0.26 9.40 32.99
CA ASP A 42 -1.02 10.06 33.31
C ASP A 42 -1.72 10.57 32.04
N THR A 43 -0.97 11.18 31.12
CA THR A 43 -1.50 11.64 29.83
C THR A 43 -2.00 10.46 29.00
N PHE A 44 -1.20 9.40 28.91
CA PHE A 44 -1.51 8.20 28.14
C PHE A 44 -2.79 7.51 28.61
N THR A 45 -3.01 7.43 29.92
CA THR A 45 -4.15 6.70 30.50
C THR A 45 -5.40 7.56 30.67
N HIS A 46 -5.29 8.88 30.54
CA HIS A 46 -6.38 9.83 30.81
C HIS A 46 -7.66 9.52 30.01
N ASP A 47 -7.54 9.18 28.75
CA ASP A 47 -8.68 8.87 27.88
C ASP A 47 -8.39 7.63 27.01
N PHE A 48 -7.86 6.59 27.64
CA PHE A 48 -7.34 5.40 26.93
C PHE A 48 -8.41 4.72 26.05
N TRP A 49 -9.63 4.62 26.57
CA TRP A 49 -10.71 3.89 25.88
C TRP A 49 -11.57 4.80 24.99
N GLY A 50 -11.32 6.12 25.02
CA GLY A 50 -12.11 7.10 24.28
C GLY A 50 -13.38 7.50 25.05
N GLU A 51 -14.13 8.44 24.50
CA GLU A 51 -15.35 8.94 25.11
C GLU A 51 -16.43 7.86 25.25
N GLY A 52 -17.08 7.84 26.40
CA GLY A 52 -18.21 6.98 26.67
C GLY A 52 -17.88 5.72 27.47
N THR A 53 -18.85 4.81 27.53
CA THR A 53 -18.69 3.55 28.25
C THR A 53 -17.82 2.55 27.47
N VAL A 54 -16.93 1.90 28.16
CA VAL A 54 -16.11 0.84 27.57
C VAL A 54 -17.02 -0.34 27.23
N SER A 55 -17.12 -0.64 25.94
CA SER A 55 -17.90 -1.77 25.43
C SER A 55 -17.20 -2.38 24.22
N ILE A 56 -17.45 -3.66 23.98
CA ILE A 56 -16.91 -4.36 22.81
C ILE A 56 -17.34 -3.65 21.52
N SER A 57 -18.59 -3.20 21.46
CA SER A 57 -19.14 -2.47 20.31
C SER A 57 -18.39 -1.16 20.04
N SER A 58 -18.09 -0.38 21.11
CA SER A 58 -17.34 0.87 21.00
C SER A 58 -15.92 0.62 20.47
N VAL A 59 -15.23 -0.37 21.03
CA VAL A 59 -13.85 -0.73 20.62
C VAL A 59 -13.85 -1.19 19.15
N LEU A 60 -14.77 -2.06 18.75
CA LEU A 60 -14.85 -2.55 17.36
C LEU A 60 -15.18 -1.39 16.39
N GLY A 61 -16.02 -0.44 16.81
CA GLY A 61 -16.31 0.77 16.03
C GLY A 61 -15.04 1.60 15.77
N GLN A 62 -14.26 1.84 16.83
CA GLN A 62 -13.00 2.58 16.74
C GLN A 62 -12.01 1.85 15.82
N VAL A 63 -11.85 0.53 15.98
CA VAL A 63 -10.99 -0.30 15.12
C VAL A 63 -11.43 -0.19 13.65
N LYS A 64 -12.74 -0.33 13.39
CA LYS A 64 -13.28 -0.21 12.02
C LYS A 64 -12.95 1.14 11.39
N ASN A 65 -13.11 2.23 12.15
CA ASN A 65 -12.86 3.59 11.63
C ASN A 65 -11.40 3.84 11.27
N THR A 66 -10.45 3.16 11.94
CA THR A 66 -9.02 3.29 11.65
C THR A 66 -8.51 2.32 10.59
N MET A 67 -9.29 1.32 10.19
CA MET A 67 -8.81 0.22 9.34
C MET A 67 -8.31 0.69 7.95
N LEU A 68 -9.01 1.63 7.32
CA LEU A 68 -8.58 2.13 6.00
C LEU A 68 -7.29 2.92 6.10
N VAL A 69 -7.11 3.68 7.18
CA VAL A 69 -5.87 4.43 7.45
C VAL A 69 -4.71 3.45 7.69
N THR A 70 -4.94 2.44 8.53
CA THR A 70 -3.90 1.43 8.82
C THR A 70 -3.57 0.58 7.59
N LEU A 71 -4.54 0.32 6.71
CA LEU A 71 -4.27 -0.36 5.43
C LEU A 71 -3.24 0.43 4.60
N TRP A 72 -3.40 1.75 4.50
CA TRP A 72 -2.46 2.62 3.78
C TRP A 72 -1.02 2.48 4.27
N VAL A 73 -0.88 2.32 5.58
CA VAL A 73 0.42 2.19 6.25
C VAL A 73 1.17 0.93 5.79
N PHE A 74 0.43 -0.13 5.40
CA PHE A 74 1.02 -1.41 4.99
C PHE A 74 1.15 -1.59 3.48
N ILE A 75 0.56 -0.72 2.67
CA ILE A 75 0.72 -0.75 1.20
C ILE A 75 2.20 -0.51 0.86
N GLY A 76 2.76 -1.40 0.06
CA GLY A 76 4.17 -1.36 -0.35
C GLY A 76 5.02 -2.46 0.26
N VAL A 77 4.53 -3.17 1.29
CA VAL A 77 5.27 -4.31 1.87
C VAL A 77 5.52 -5.39 0.82
N GLU A 78 4.61 -5.52 -0.14
CA GLU A 78 4.71 -6.43 -1.28
C GLU A 78 5.82 -6.04 -2.28
N GLY A 79 6.39 -4.84 -2.17
CA GLY A 79 7.40 -4.34 -3.10
C GLY A 79 8.63 -5.24 -3.21
N ALA A 80 9.05 -5.87 -2.12
CA ALA A 80 10.15 -6.83 -2.15
C ALA A 80 9.82 -8.03 -3.04
N VAL A 81 8.55 -8.49 -3.03
CA VAL A 81 8.10 -9.61 -3.87
C VAL A 81 8.08 -9.22 -5.35
N VAL A 82 7.62 -8.00 -5.65
CA VAL A 82 7.61 -7.47 -7.03
C VAL A 82 9.02 -7.46 -7.64
N LEU A 83 10.02 -7.12 -6.82
CA LEU A 83 11.42 -7.07 -7.25
C LEU A 83 12.15 -8.42 -7.12
N SER A 84 11.44 -9.50 -6.76
CA SER A 84 12.04 -10.83 -6.53
C SER A 84 12.78 -11.39 -7.75
N GLY A 85 12.31 -11.08 -8.96
CA GLY A 85 12.98 -11.47 -10.21
C GLY A 85 14.39 -10.89 -10.39
N ARG A 86 14.74 -9.85 -9.61
CA ARG A 86 16.06 -9.23 -9.63
C ARG A 86 16.92 -9.63 -8.44
N ALA A 87 16.40 -10.44 -7.52
CA ALA A 87 17.10 -10.89 -6.32
C ALA A 87 18.01 -12.10 -6.64
N LYS A 88 19.16 -12.17 -5.97
CA LYS A 88 20.07 -13.32 -6.09
C LYS A 88 19.42 -14.61 -5.57
N ASN A 89 18.67 -14.52 -4.47
CA ASN A 89 17.98 -15.66 -3.85
C ASN A 89 16.55 -15.29 -3.47
N SER A 90 15.58 -16.09 -3.85
CA SER A 90 14.18 -15.88 -3.49
C SER A 90 13.91 -15.98 -1.98
N ARG A 91 14.71 -16.75 -1.24
CA ARG A 91 14.60 -16.84 0.24
C ARG A 91 14.90 -15.51 0.92
N ASP A 92 15.82 -14.73 0.37
CA ASP A 92 16.20 -13.44 0.95
C ASP A 92 15.06 -12.42 0.80
N VAL A 93 14.28 -12.52 -0.26
CA VAL A 93 13.09 -11.69 -0.47
C VAL A 93 12.07 -11.92 0.66
N GLY A 94 11.74 -13.18 0.95
CA GLY A 94 10.80 -13.52 2.02
C GLY A 94 11.28 -13.04 3.40
N LYS A 95 12.56 -13.23 3.70
CA LYS A 95 13.17 -12.73 4.96
C LYS A 95 13.10 -11.21 5.04
N ALA A 96 13.49 -10.51 3.96
CA ALA A 96 13.49 -9.05 3.91
C ALA A 96 12.06 -8.49 4.11
N THR A 97 11.06 -9.12 3.49
CA THR A 97 9.66 -8.73 3.65
C THR A 97 9.19 -8.85 5.11
N VAL A 98 9.45 -9.99 5.73
CA VAL A 98 9.00 -10.24 7.13
C VAL A 98 9.75 -9.32 8.11
N VAL A 99 11.07 -9.22 7.99
CA VAL A 99 11.88 -8.36 8.87
C VAL A 99 11.49 -6.89 8.69
N GLY A 100 11.34 -6.45 7.43
CA GLY A 100 10.90 -5.09 7.11
C GLY A 100 9.52 -4.77 7.70
N LEU A 101 8.57 -5.71 7.57
CA LEU A 101 7.22 -5.55 8.13
C LEU A 101 7.27 -5.39 9.66
N ILE A 102 7.99 -6.28 10.35
CA ILE A 102 8.09 -6.24 11.82
C ILE A 102 8.73 -4.91 12.27
N LEU A 103 9.82 -4.51 11.61
CA LEU A 103 10.54 -3.27 11.93
C LEU A 103 9.64 -2.04 11.75
N VAL A 104 8.96 -1.94 10.61
CA VAL A 104 8.06 -0.81 10.30
C VAL A 104 6.87 -0.79 11.25
N MET A 105 6.25 -1.96 11.54
CA MET A 105 5.17 -2.06 12.54
C MET A 105 5.63 -1.56 13.91
N SER A 106 6.83 -1.96 14.34
CA SER A 106 7.38 -1.53 15.64
C SER A 106 7.54 0.00 15.68
N ILE A 107 8.06 0.59 14.59
CA ILE A 107 8.21 2.05 14.49
C ILE A 107 6.84 2.74 14.58
N TYR A 108 5.84 2.27 13.85
CA TYR A 108 4.50 2.87 13.86
C TYR A 108 3.84 2.77 15.23
N ILE A 109 3.95 1.62 15.89
CA ILE A 109 3.41 1.42 17.26
C ILE A 109 4.10 2.39 18.22
N LEU A 110 5.44 2.46 18.16
CA LEU A 110 6.22 3.37 19.02
C LEU A 110 5.80 4.84 18.81
N ILE A 111 5.75 5.30 17.57
CA ILE A 111 5.35 6.70 17.27
C ILE A 111 3.95 6.97 17.84
N SER A 112 3.00 6.07 17.57
CA SER A 112 1.60 6.27 17.98
C SER A 112 1.46 6.29 19.51
N VAL A 113 2.01 5.28 20.18
CA VAL A 113 1.92 5.13 21.64
C VAL A 113 2.65 6.30 22.35
N LEU A 114 3.86 6.63 21.88
CA LEU A 114 4.64 7.71 22.50
C LEU A 114 3.98 9.08 22.31
N SER A 115 3.36 9.33 21.15
CA SER A 115 2.61 10.58 20.92
C SER A 115 1.44 10.73 21.89
N MET A 116 0.72 9.61 22.17
CA MET A 116 -0.38 9.59 23.13
C MET A 116 0.08 9.81 24.59
N GLY A 117 1.35 9.54 24.89
CA GLY A 117 1.94 9.85 26.19
C GLY A 117 2.44 11.27 26.34
N ALA A 118 2.60 12.00 25.23
CA ALA A 118 3.09 13.39 25.25
C ALA A 118 1.95 14.42 25.15
N MET A 119 0.88 14.08 24.45
CA MET A 119 -0.28 14.96 24.21
C MET A 119 -1.57 14.16 24.39
N THR A 120 -2.60 14.84 24.86
CA THR A 120 -3.92 14.22 25.02
C THR A 120 -4.54 13.88 23.67
N ARG A 121 -5.47 12.94 23.66
CA ARG A 121 -6.22 12.53 22.47
C ARG A 121 -6.90 13.74 21.78
N GLN A 122 -7.47 14.67 22.57
CA GLN A 122 -8.13 15.85 22.04
C GLN A 122 -7.11 16.75 21.32
N GLU A 123 -5.97 17.03 21.94
CA GLU A 123 -4.89 17.81 21.33
C GLU A 123 -4.39 17.17 20.03
N LEU A 124 -4.13 15.85 20.05
CA LEU A 124 -3.67 15.13 18.87
C LEU A 124 -4.69 15.22 17.72
N SER A 125 -5.98 15.18 18.02
CA SER A 125 -7.05 15.21 17.00
C SER A 125 -7.17 16.57 16.29
N LEU A 126 -6.66 17.63 16.90
CA LEU A 126 -6.69 18.99 16.35
C LEU A 126 -5.44 19.35 15.55
N LEU A 127 -4.41 18.49 15.56
CA LEU A 127 -3.16 18.77 14.85
C LEU A 127 -3.34 18.74 13.34
N GLU A 128 -2.78 19.73 12.68
CA GLU A 128 -2.69 19.75 11.22
C GLU A 128 -1.60 18.78 10.72
N THR A 129 -1.69 18.38 9.45
CA THR A 129 -0.65 17.55 8.82
C THR A 129 0.54 18.43 8.42
N PRO A 130 1.75 18.05 8.72
CA PRO A 130 2.22 16.77 9.30
C PRO A 130 2.24 16.77 10.84
N SER A 131 1.34 16.02 11.44
CA SER A 131 1.11 16.00 12.90
C SER A 131 2.37 15.63 13.72
N MET A 132 3.22 14.73 13.19
CA MET A 132 4.46 14.32 13.87
C MET A 132 5.40 15.50 14.17
N GLY A 133 5.45 16.49 13.25
CA GLY A 133 6.21 17.73 13.46
C GLY A 133 5.67 18.54 14.63
N HIS A 134 4.35 18.68 14.69
CA HIS A 134 3.70 19.44 15.78
C HIS A 134 3.84 18.75 17.14
N VAL A 135 3.76 17.41 17.16
CA VAL A 135 3.98 16.65 18.41
C VAL A 135 5.42 16.89 18.93
N LEU A 136 6.41 16.82 18.04
CA LEU A 136 7.80 17.07 18.48
C LEU A 136 8.01 18.54 18.89
N GLU A 137 7.42 19.47 18.17
CA GLU A 137 7.43 20.91 18.50
C GLU A 137 6.88 21.16 19.90
N HIS A 138 5.78 20.50 20.26
CA HIS A 138 5.17 20.61 21.60
C HIS A 138 6.18 20.25 22.72
N VAL A 139 7.06 19.27 22.46
CA VAL A 139 8.01 18.76 23.46
C VAL A 139 9.32 19.57 23.52
N VAL A 140 9.90 19.87 22.35
CA VAL A 140 11.26 20.44 22.26
C VAL A 140 11.31 21.83 21.62
N GLY A 141 10.15 22.39 21.26
CA GLY A 141 10.06 23.70 20.61
C GLY A 141 10.23 23.65 19.10
N PRO A 142 10.27 24.84 18.44
CA PRO A 142 10.18 24.94 16.97
C PRO A 142 11.22 24.15 16.17
N TRP A 143 12.41 23.92 16.74
CA TRP A 143 13.44 23.13 16.06
C TRP A 143 12.99 21.68 15.80
N GLY A 144 12.10 21.16 16.67
CA GLY A 144 11.52 19.82 16.51
C GLY A 144 10.71 19.70 15.22
N ALA A 145 9.82 20.67 14.98
CA ALA A 145 9.04 20.72 13.72
C ALA A 145 9.97 20.82 12.50
N PHE A 146 10.99 21.69 12.59
CA PHE A 146 11.97 21.89 11.52
C PHE A 146 12.70 20.56 11.16
N ALA A 147 13.17 19.83 12.17
CA ALA A 147 13.88 18.56 12.00
C ALA A 147 13.00 17.51 11.31
N ILE A 148 11.73 17.38 11.77
CA ILE A 148 10.76 16.44 11.19
C ILE A 148 10.41 16.83 9.74
N ASN A 149 10.24 18.12 9.47
CA ASN A 149 9.87 18.61 8.14
C ASN A 149 10.97 18.35 7.10
N ILE A 150 12.24 18.53 7.48
CA ILE A 150 13.37 18.15 6.61
C ILE A 150 13.34 16.64 6.31
N GLY A 151 13.16 15.83 7.36
CA GLY A 151 13.04 14.39 7.23
C GLY A 151 11.87 13.98 6.34
N LEU A 152 10.74 14.67 6.47
CA LEU A 152 9.55 14.43 5.64
C LEU A 152 9.85 14.69 4.15
N VAL A 153 10.50 15.81 3.83
CA VAL A 153 10.86 16.12 2.42
C VAL A 153 11.79 15.04 1.86
N ALA A 154 12.83 14.66 2.61
CA ALA A 154 13.74 13.59 2.20
C ALA A 154 12.99 12.26 2.01
N SER A 155 12.07 11.94 2.92
CA SER A 155 11.22 10.74 2.87
C SER A 155 10.34 10.72 1.62
N LEU A 156 9.68 11.84 1.31
CA LEU A 156 8.79 11.95 0.14
C LEU A 156 9.57 11.72 -1.16
N ILE A 157 10.76 12.30 -1.29
CA ILE A 157 11.62 12.09 -2.46
C ILE A 157 11.98 10.61 -2.62
N GLY A 158 12.45 9.98 -1.55
CA GLY A 158 12.82 8.55 -1.57
C GLY A 158 11.63 7.66 -1.87
N THR A 159 10.49 7.95 -1.25
CA THR A 159 9.24 7.18 -1.45
C THR A 159 8.78 7.25 -2.90
N LEU A 160 8.81 8.43 -3.52
CA LEU A 160 8.43 8.60 -4.93
C LEU A 160 9.35 7.79 -5.86
N ILE A 161 10.66 7.78 -5.60
CA ILE A 161 11.60 6.97 -6.38
C ILE A 161 11.24 5.48 -6.26
N GLY A 162 10.99 5.02 -5.03
CA GLY A 162 10.58 3.64 -4.76
C GLY A 162 9.29 3.24 -5.49
N TRP A 163 8.27 4.08 -5.40
CA TRP A 163 6.98 3.83 -6.08
C TRP A 163 7.13 3.82 -7.60
N PHE A 164 7.91 4.74 -8.18
CA PHE A 164 8.13 4.76 -9.63
C PHE A 164 8.82 3.47 -10.11
N LEU A 165 9.83 3.00 -9.35
CA LEU A 165 10.51 1.73 -9.63
C LEU A 165 9.51 0.56 -9.56
N LEU A 166 8.74 0.49 -8.49
CA LEU A 166 7.80 -0.61 -8.21
C LEU A 166 6.74 -0.71 -9.30
N VAL A 167 6.08 0.41 -9.61
CA VAL A 167 4.97 0.45 -10.57
C VAL A 167 5.46 0.12 -11.98
N SER A 168 6.66 0.60 -12.36
CA SER A 168 7.24 0.29 -13.65
C SER A 168 7.59 -1.20 -13.78
N GLU A 169 8.09 -1.83 -12.71
CA GLU A 169 8.42 -3.25 -12.70
C GLU A 169 7.16 -4.13 -12.76
N ILE A 170 6.12 -3.80 -11.99
CA ILE A 170 4.81 -4.49 -12.02
C ILE A 170 4.28 -4.51 -13.46
N SER A 171 4.25 -3.35 -14.10
CA SER A 171 3.72 -3.19 -15.46
C SER A 171 4.57 -3.93 -16.49
N HIS A 172 5.90 -3.94 -16.29
CA HIS A 172 6.84 -4.68 -17.15
C HIS A 172 6.62 -6.20 -17.06
N VAL A 173 6.49 -6.73 -15.86
CA VAL A 173 6.22 -8.16 -15.63
C VAL A 173 4.86 -8.54 -16.22
N ALA A 174 3.83 -7.71 -16.01
CA ALA A 174 2.50 -7.93 -16.59
C ALA A 174 2.55 -8.00 -18.15
N GLY A 175 3.44 -7.20 -18.76
CA GLY A 175 3.70 -7.27 -20.20
C GLY A 175 4.33 -8.60 -20.60
N LYS A 176 5.33 -9.07 -19.85
CA LYS A 176 5.98 -10.39 -20.09
C LYS A 176 4.98 -11.54 -19.98
N ASP A 177 4.12 -11.48 -18.99
CA ASP A 177 3.10 -12.52 -18.77
C ASP A 177 1.94 -12.44 -19.77
N GLY A 178 1.84 -11.33 -20.53
CA GLY A 178 0.82 -11.14 -21.56
C GLY A 178 -0.51 -10.66 -21.04
N VAL A 179 -0.52 -10.08 -19.84
CA VAL A 179 -1.68 -9.41 -19.25
C VAL A 179 -1.73 -7.94 -19.70
N PHE A 180 -0.55 -7.39 -20.06
CA PHE A 180 -0.40 -6.05 -20.64
C PHE A 180 0.20 -6.14 -22.05
N PRO A 181 -0.03 -5.14 -22.93
CA PRO A 181 0.54 -5.10 -24.27
C PRO A 181 2.06 -5.26 -24.30
N LYS A 182 2.61 -5.84 -25.36
CA LYS A 182 4.06 -6.07 -25.55
C LYS A 182 4.90 -4.79 -25.40
N ALA A 183 4.34 -3.63 -25.69
CA ALA A 183 5.02 -2.34 -25.53
C ALA A 183 5.60 -2.17 -24.11
N PHE A 184 4.92 -2.72 -23.08
CA PHE A 184 5.36 -2.64 -21.68
C PHE A 184 6.63 -3.47 -21.39
N THR A 185 6.99 -4.42 -22.27
CA THR A 185 8.22 -5.23 -22.09
C THR A 185 9.48 -4.51 -22.56
N LYS A 186 9.35 -3.37 -23.26
CA LYS A 186 10.51 -2.65 -23.81
C LYS A 186 11.32 -1.98 -22.71
N THR A 187 12.63 -2.23 -22.74
CA THR A 187 13.59 -1.60 -21.82
C THR A 187 14.56 -0.71 -22.61
N ASN A 188 15.14 0.27 -21.94
CA ASN A 188 16.20 1.10 -22.50
C ASN A 188 17.56 0.39 -22.35
N LYS A 189 18.66 1.04 -22.80
CA LYS A 189 20.03 0.50 -22.70
C LYS A 189 20.48 0.20 -21.27
N LYS A 190 19.83 0.80 -20.27
CA LYS A 190 20.11 0.61 -18.84
C LYS A 190 19.15 -0.39 -18.18
N GLN A 191 18.45 -1.20 -19.00
CA GLN A 191 17.49 -2.23 -18.55
C GLN A 191 16.30 -1.64 -17.76
N THR A 192 16.00 -0.35 -17.92
CA THR A 192 14.83 0.30 -17.29
C THR A 192 13.63 0.15 -18.24
N PRO A 193 12.46 -0.33 -17.75
CA PRO A 193 11.25 -0.47 -18.57
C PRO A 193 10.59 0.91 -18.81
N HIS A 194 11.15 1.68 -19.76
CA HIS A 194 10.81 3.08 -19.97
C HIS A 194 9.36 3.32 -20.41
N ILE A 195 8.79 2.45 -21.24
CA ILE A 195 7.38 2.59 -21.66
C ILE A 195 6.45 2.31 -20.47
N ALA A 196 6.71 1.24 -19.71
CA ALA A 196 5.97 0.94 -18.47
C ALA A 196 6.04 2.13 -17.51
N LEU A 197 7.23 2.69 -17.32
CA LEU A 197 7.46 3.85 -16.45
C LEU A 197 6.62 5.08 -16.87
N TRP A 198 6.61 5.44 -18.16
CA TRP A 198 5.86 6.60 -18.66
C TRP A 198 4.35 6.44 -18.51
N ILE A 199 3.81 5.28 -18.92
CA ILE A 199 2.36 5.03 -18.91
C ILE A 199 1.86 4.91 -17.47
N SER A 200 2.56 4.13 -16.63
CA SER A 200 2.13 3.89 -15.24
C SER A 200 2.13 5.17 -14.41
N ASN A 201 3.13 6.02 -14.60
CA ASN A 201 3.19 7.29 -13.88
C ASN A 201 2.12 8.29 -14.36
N GLY A 202 1.66 8.16 -15.59
CA GLY A 202 0.53 8.93 -16.11
C GLY A 202 -0.81 8.55 -15.50
N VAL A 203 -0.91 7.35 -14.96
CA VAL A 203 -2.16 6.78 -14.41
C VAL A 203 -2.16 6.68 -12.86
N UNK A 204 -1.22 6.85 -12.35
CA UNK A 204 -0.97 6.62 -11.01
C UNK A 204 -1.75 7.33 -10.02
N PHE A 205 -2.47 8.17 -10.43
CA PHE A 205 -3.26 8.99 -9.47
C PHE A 205 -4.54 8.32 -8.93
N ILE A 206 -4.92 7.14 -9.37
CA ILE A 206 -6.29 6.59 -9.14
C ILE A 206 -6.27 5.28 -8.31
N ALA A 207 -5.42 5.15 -7.28
CA ALA A 207 -5.04 3.78 -6.90
C ALA A 207 -5.44 3.26 -5.50
N SER A 208 -5.96 4.09 -4.60
CA SER A 208 -6.01 3.71 -3.17
C SER A 208 -6.84 2.47 -2.83
N THR A 209 -8.07 2.42 -3.29
CA THR A 209 -8.99 1.32 -2.95
C THR A 209 -8.84 0.13 -3.91
N SER A 210 -8.13 0.35 -5.02
CA SER A 210 -7.97 -0.69 -6.05
C SER A 210 -7.14 -1.89 -5.59
N ILE A 211 -6.33 -1.74 -4.54
CA ILE A 211 -5.47 -2.81 -4.04
C ILE A 211 -6.23 -3.90 -3.24
N LEU A 212 -7.41 -3.58 -2.74
CA LEU A 212 -8.18 -4.50 -1.86
C LEU A 212 -8.55 -5.80 -2.55
N LEU A 213 -9.03 -5.73 -3.80
CA LEU A 213 -9.39 -6.93 -4.57
C LEU A 213 -8.17 -7.79 -4.92
N PRO A 214 -7.06 -7.25 -5.43
CA PRO A 214 -5.82 -8.02 -5.58
C PRO A 214 -5.35 -8.73 -4.30
N TYR A 215 -5.43 -8.08 -3.14
CA TYR A 215 -5.06 -8.73 -1.87
C TYR A 215 -5.96 -9.91 -1.56
N LEU A 216 -7.28 -9.76 -1.70
CA LEU A 216 -8.24 -10.86 -1.50
C LEU A 216 -7.96 -12.00 -2.49
N LEU A 217 -7.78 -11.69 -3.78
CA LEU A 217 -7.54 -12.69 -4.81
C LEU A 217 -6.23 -13.46 -4.57
N SER A 218 -5.17 -12.76 -4.11
CA SER A 218 -3.89 -13.39 -3.78
C SER A 218 -4.03 -14.36 -2.60
N ALA A 219 -4.75 -13.96 -1.56
CA ALA A 219 -5.01 -14.80 -0.40
C ALA A 219 -5.85 -16.04 -0.76
N LEU A 220 -6.90 -15.86 -1.57
CA LEU A 220 -7.75 -16.95 -2.06
C LEU A 220 -6.96 -17.88 -2.99
N TYR A 221 -6.05 -17.35 -3.81
CA TYR A 221 -5.20 -18.16 -4.68
C TYR A 221 -4.26 -19.04 -3.85
N GLN A 222 -3.65 -18.49 -2.81
CA GLN A 222 -2.82 -19.28 -1.88
C GLN A 222 -3.67 -20.38 -1.22
N LEU A 223 -4.88 -20.05 -0.79
CA LEU A 223 -5.81 -21.04 -0.20
C LEU A 223 -6.12 -22.16 -1.20
N LYS A 224 -6.40 -21.81 -2.46
CA LYS A 224 -6.60 -22.77 -3.55
C LYS A 224 -5.41 -23.72 -3.67
N LEU A 225 -4.17 -23.21 -3.74
CA LEU A 225 -2.96 -24.04 -3.87
C LEU A 225 -2.79 -25.00 -2.69
N VAL A 226 -3.23 -24.63 -1.50
CA VAL A 226 -3.22 -25.49 -0.32
C VAL A 226 -4.27 -26.60 -0.45
N VAL A 227 -5.50 -26.24 -0.87
CA VAL A 227 -6.62 -27.18 -1.02
C VAL A 227 -6.34 -28.18 -2.15
N THR A 228 -5.85 -27.72 -3.29
CA THR A 228 -5.51 -28.58 -4.45
C THR A 228 -4.24 -29.40 -4.24
N LYS A 229 -3.58 -29.28 -3.08
CA LYS A 229 -2.35 -30.00 -2.71
C LYS A 229 -1.13 -29.66 -3.58
N GLU A 230 -1.20 -28.57 -4.33
CA GLU A 230 -0.07 -28.09 -5.14
C GLU A 230 1.06 -27.56 -4.24
N LEU A 231 0.71 -27.04 -3.05
CA LEU A 231 1.65 -26.58 -2.03
C LEU A 231 1.90 -27.72 -1.02
N LYS A 232 3.00 -28.45 -1.22
CA LYS A 232 3.34 -29.64 -0.42
C LYS A 232 3.97 -29.29 0.95
N ARG A 233 4.78 -28.21 1.01
CA ARG A 233 5.56 -27.84 2.21
C ARG A 233 4.72 -26.94 3.13
N ALA A 234 4.73 -27.24 4.45
CA ALA A 234 4.07 -26.47 5.50
C ALA A 234 2.60 -26.16 5.19
N ARG A 235 1.87 -27.16 4.67
CA ARG A 235 0.50 -27.03 4.16
C ARG A 235 -0.45 -26.44 5.20
N LEU A 236 -0.41 -26.93 6.45
CA LEU A 236 -1.30 -26.46 7.51
C LEU A 236 -1.03 -24.99 7.83
N LYS A 237 0.24 -24.61 8.01
CA LYS A 237 0.65 -23.23 8.28
C LYS A 237 0.20 -22.29 7.14
N ASN A 238 0.49 -22.67 5.89
CA ASN A 238 0.12 -21.88 4.71
C ASN A 238 -1.40 -21.76 4.54
N GLY A 239 -2.14 -22.82 4.88
CA GLY A 239 -3.60 -22.81 4.85
C GLY A 239 -4.19 -21.87 5.89
N MET A 240 -3.69 -21.90 7.12
CA MET A 240 -4.12 -21.00 8.19
C MET A 240 -3.83 -19.54 7.83
N LEU A 241 -2.62 -19.25 7.34
CA LEU A 241 -2.24 -17.90 6.94
C LEU A 241 -3.13 -17.39 5.79
N ALA A 242 -3.38 -18.24 4.78
CA ALA A 242 -4.23 -17.89 3.65
C ALA A 242 -5.68 -17.64 4.08
N LEU A 243 -6.19 -18.45 5.02
CA LEU A 243 -7.55 -18.27 5.56
C LEU A 243 -7.65 -16.94 6.32
N ILE A 244 -6.70 -16.67 7.23
CA ILE A 244 -6.67 -15.42 8.01
C ILE A 244 -6.58 -14.21 7.05
N ALA A 245 -5.68 -14.27 6.07
CA ALA A 245 -5.50 -13.21 5.08
C ALA A 245 -6.78 -12.97 4.26
N SER A 246 -7.48 -14.06 3.88
CA SER A 246 -8.74 -13.97 3.13
C SER A 246 -9.84 -13.32 3.97
N LEU A 247 -10.00 -13.74 5.22
CA LEU A 247 -10.99 -13.17 6.15
C LEU A 247 -10.70 -11.69 6.40
N TYR A 248 -9.43 -11.35 6.63
CA TYR A 248 -9.00 -9.97 6.82
C TYR A 248 -9.28 -9.11 5.58
N SER A 249 -8.99 -9.63 4.38
CA SER A 249 -9.26 -8.92 3.12
C SER A 249 -10.75 -8.68 2.89
N VAL A 250 -11.60 -9.66 3.22
CA VAL A 250 -13.08 -9.50 3.16
C VAL A 250 -13.52 -8.41 4.14
N TRP A 251 -12.97 -8.42 5.37
CA TRP A 251 -13.27 -7.39 6.37
C TRP A 251 -12.86 -5.99 5.87
N LEU A 252 -11.68 -5.86 5.24
CA LEU A 252 -11.22 -4.58 4.66
C LEU A 252 -12.14 -4.09 3.54
N ILE A 253 -12.60 -5.00 2.66
CA ILE A 253 -13.55 -4.67 1.59
C ILE A 253 -14.87 -4.15 2.20
N TYR A 254 -15.36 -4.82 3.25
CA TYR A 254 -16.55 -4.36 4.00
C TYR A 254 -16.31 -2.97 4.62
N ALA A 255 -15.15 -2.76 5.23
CA ALA A 255 -14.79 -1.48 5.86
C ALA A 255 -14.66 -0.33 4.82
N ALA A 256 -14.17 -0.64 3.62
CA ALA A 256 -14.05 0.32 2.51
C ALA A 256 -15.40 0.87 2.07
N GLY A 257 -16.44 0.05 2.17
CA GLY A 257 -17.80 0.44 1.84
C GLY A 257 -18.12 0.35 0.35
N LEU A 258 -19.39 0.16 0.06
CA LEU A 258 -19.90 -0.07 -1.30
C LEU A 258 -19.58 1.10 -2.26
N LYS A 259 -19.65 2.34 -1.76
CA LYS A 259 -19.33 3.55 -2.56
C LYS A 259 -17.93 3.43 -3.20
N ASN A 260 -16.92 3.13 -2.39
CA ASN A 260 -15.53 3.06 -2.85
C ASN A 260 -15.31 1.87 -3.80
N LEU A 261 -15.98 0.74 -3.54
CA LEU A 261 -15.91 -0.44 -4.43
C LEU A 261 -16.51 -0.13 -5.81
N LEU A 262 -17.62 0.61 -5.84
CA LEU A 262 -18.24 1.04 -7.11
C LEU A 262 -17.30 1.96 -7.88
N LEU A 263 -16.70 2.97 -7.22
CA LEU A 263 -15.76 3.89 -7.89
C LEU A 263 -14.56 3.13 -8.48
N VAL A 264 -14.03 2.15 -7.75
CA VAL A 264 -12.89 1.33 -8.21
C VAL A 264 -13.26 0.46 -9.43
N SER A 265 -14.53 0.06 -9.56
CA SER A 265 -14.97 -0.74 -10.72
C SER A 265 -14.76 0.00 -12.05
N ILE A 266 -14.79 1.34 -12.06
CA ILE A 266 -14.47 2.14 -13.25
C ILE A 266 -13.02 1.91 -13.67
N VAL A 267 -12.10 1.91 -12.70
CA VAL A 267 -10.66 1.68 -12.94
C VAL A 267 -10.45 0.26 -13.50
N TYR A 268 -11.12 -0.73 -12.92
CA TYR A 268 -11.06 -2.12 -13.42
C TYR A 268 -11.67 -2.24 -14.81
N GLY A 269 -12.73 -1.47 -15.12
CA GLY A 269 -13.31 -1.41 -16.46
C GLY A 269 -12.29 -0.95 -17.51
N ILE A 270 -11.52 0.09 -17.19
CA ILE A 270 -10.42 0.57 -18.05
C ILE A 270 -9.36 -0.55 -18.19
N GLY A 271 -9.02 -1.19 -17.06
CA GLY A 271 -8.08 -2.33 -17.05
C GLY A 271 -8.51 -3.49 -17.95
N LEU A 272 -9.82 -3.78 -18.02
CA LEU A 272 -10.35 -4.82 -18.92
C LEU A 272 -10.06 -4.50 -20.39
N VAL A 273 -10.15 -3.22 -20.78
CA VAL A 273 -9.85 -2.79 -22.17
C VAL A 273 -8.37 -3.06 -22.47
N VAL A 274 -7.47 -2.68 -21.57
CA VAL A 274 -6.02 -2.92 -21.70
C VAL A 274 -5.74 -4.43 -21.79
N TYR A 275 -6.39 -5.24 -20.94
CA TYR A 275 -6.29 -6.69 -20.91
C TYR A 275 -6.74 -7.31 -22.27
N MET A 276 -7.88 -6.84 -22.81
CA MET A 276 -8.38 -7.32 -24.12
C MET A 276 -7.37 -7.07 -25.23
N PHE A 277 -6.77 -5.86 -25.27
CA PHE A 277 -5.72 -5.55 -26.24
C PHE A 277 -4.51 -6.49 -26.11
N ALA A 278 -4.05 -6.72 -24.89
CA ALA A 278 -2.92 -7.59 -24.61
C ALA A 278 -3.18 -9.05 -25.07
N ARG A 279 -4.38 -9.55 -24.76
CA ARG A 279 -4.78 -10.93 -25.17
C ARG A 279 -4.86 -11.08 -26.68
N LYS A 280 -5.43 -10.09 -27.37
CA LYS A 280 -5.49 -10.06 -28.85
C LYS A 280 -4.07 -10.04 -29.45
N GLU A 281 -3.18 -9.24 -28.89
CA GLU A 281 -1.79 -9.13 -29.35
C GLU A 281 -1.03 -10.46 -29.27
N LYS A 282 -1.41 -11.34 -28.33
CA LYS A 282 -0.86 -12.70 -28.18
C LYS A 282 -1.63 -13.79 -28.96
N GLY A 283 -2.70 -13.41 -29.67
CA GLY A 283 -3.55 -14.35 -30.39
C GLY A 283 -4.42 -15.22 -29.48
N ASN A 284 -4.59 -14.83 -28.23
CA ASN A 284 -5.38 -15.58 -27.25
C ASN A 284 -6.83 -15.10 -27.21
N ARG A 285 -7.74 -15.98 -26.77
CA ARG A 285 -9.12 -15.59 -26.49
C ARG A 285 -9.13 -14.53 -25.40
N CYS A 286 -9.93 -13.48 -25.57
CA CYS A 286 -9.98 -12.34 -24.62
C CYS A 286 -10.41 -12.81 -23.23
N PHE A 287 -11.47 -13.62 -23.15
CA PHE A 287 -11.98 -14.15 -21.88
C PHE A 287 -12.37 -15.62 -22.04
N SER A 288 -12.06 -16.43 -21.04
CA SER A 288 -12.39 -17.86 -21.00
C SER A 288 -13.05 -18.20 -19.66
N GLY A 289 -13.96 -19.18 -19.67
CA GLY A 289 -14.58 -19.73 -18.47
C GLY A 289 -15.00 -18.66 -17.45
N MET A 290 -14.46 -18.74 -16.24
CA MET A 290 -14.76 -17.86 -15.12
C MET A 290 -14.45 -16.37 -15.41
N GLU A 291 -13.44 -16.09 -16.26
CA GLU A 291 -13.07 -14.72 -16.61
C GLU A 291 -14.23 -13.91 -17.20
N ARG A 292 -15.13 -14.59 -17.95
CA ARG A 292 -16.32 -13.95 -18.54
C ARG A 292 -17.29 -13.44 -17.48
N TYR A 293 -17.51 -14.24 -16.44
CA TYR A 293 -18.42 -13.83 -15.34
C TYR A 293 -17.83 -12.63 -14.58
N VAL A 294 -16.52 -12.67 -14.28
CA VAL A 294 -15.81 -11.58 -13.62
C VAL A 294 -15.89 -10.29 -14.45
N MET A 295 -15.65 -10.42 -15.77
CA MET A 295 -15.75 -9.30 -16.73
C MET A 295 -17.15 -8.68 -16.69
N VAL A 296 -18.22 -9.49 -16.75
CA VAL A 296 -19.60 -8.99 -16.71
C VAL A 296 -19.86 -8.22 -15.40
N VAL A 297 -19.44 -8.78 -14.25
CA VAL A 297 -19.62 -8.14 -12.95
C VAL A 297 -18.90 -6.78 -12.91
N ILE A 298 -17.66 -6.72 -13.39
CA ILE A 298 -16.89 -5.46 -13.41
C ILE A 298 -17.56 -4.43 -14.32
N VAL A 299 -17.99 -4.83 -15.52
CA VAL A 299 -18.64 -3.93 -16.49
C VAL A 299 -19.96 -3.39 -15.91
N VAL A 300 -20.80 -4.26 -15.36
CA VAL A 300 -22.07 -3.86 -14.76
C VAL A 300 -21.82 -2.88 -13.59
N ALA A 301 -20.89 -3.20 -12.70
CA ALA A 301 -20.52 -2.33 -11.58
C ALA A 301 -19.99 -0.97 -12.06
N ALA A 302 -19.17 -0.96 -13.10
CA ALA A 302 -18.60 0.27 -13.68
C ALA A 302 -19.70 1.16 -14.31
N VAL A 303 -20.65 0.54 -15.03
CA VAL A 303 -21.79 1.26 -15.63
C VAL A 303 -22.67 1.87 -14.53
N ILE A 304 -22.99 1.10 -13.49
CA ILE A 304 -23.78 1.59 -12.33
C ILE A 304 -23.03 2.75 -11.67
N SER A 305 -21.72 2.60 -11.46
CA SER A 305 -20.91 3.64 -10.83
C SER A 305 -20.87 4.94 -11.66
N LEU A 306 -20.71 4.82 -12.97
CA LEU A 306 -20.75 5.97 -13.88
C LEU A 306 -22.11 6.67 -13.85
N TYR A 307 -23.18 5.89 -13.89
CA TYR A 307 -24.55 6.41 -13.78
C TYR A 307 -24.74 7.18 -12.46
N MET A 308 -24.31 6.61 -11.33
CA MET A 308 -24.43 7.24 -10.01
C MET A 308 -23.58 8.50 -9.86
N LEU A 309 -22.42 8.56 -10.56
CA LEU A 309 -21.59 9.77 -10.61
C LEU A 309 -22.28 10.88 -11.43
N VAL A 310 -22.82 10.55 -12.59
CA VAL A 310 -23.49 11.52 -13.48
C VAL A 310 -24.77 12.08 -12.81
N THR A 311 -25.51 11.23 -12.09
CA THR A 311 -26.72 11.65 -11.36
C THR A 311 -26.44 12.32 -10.02
N GLY A 312 -25.17 12.42 -9.61
CA GLY A 312 -24.78 13.05 -8.34
C GLY A 312 -25.07 12.21 -7.09
N ASN A 313 -25.50 10.98 -7.26
CA ASN A 313 -25.79 10.06 -6.14
C ASN A 313 -24.50 9.60 -5.42
N ILE A 314 -23.35 9.66 -6.11
CA ILE A 314 -22.03 9.43 -5.52
C ILE A 314 -21.13 10.60 -5.95
N LYS A 315 -20.36 11.15 -5.00
CA LYS A 315 -19.32 12.16 -5.27
C LYS A 315 -17.95 11.50 -5.09
N MET A 316 -16.96 11.91 -5.89
CA MET A 316 -15.57 11.47 -5.76
C MET A 316 -14.94 11.94 -4.44
#